data_4edd02e6dac31cb61a0214a39b5cd6f8
#
_entry.id   4edd02e6dac31cb61a0214a39b5cd6f8
#
_cell.length_a   1.000
_cell.length_b   1.000
_cell.length_c   1.000
_cell.angle_alpha   90.00
_cell.angle_beta   90.00
_cell.angle_gamma   90.00
#
_symmetry.space_group_name_H-M   'P 1'
#
loop_
_entity.id
_entity.type
_entity.pdbx_description
1 polymer ?
#
loop_
_entity_poly.entity_id
_entity_poly.type
_entity_poly.pdbx_seq_one_letter_code
_entity_poly.pdbx_strand_id
1 'polypeptide(L)'
;MPGEIRLNEDRTSHVVPRIAGVVESVQASLGQAVKKGQVLAVIASPAASEQRSELQTAQKRLTLASTTFEREKRLWEQKISAEQDYLQAGQALHEAEVAVANAQQKLSALGLATVSKGGLNRFELRAPFDGLVIEKHLSLGEAVKEDAAVFTVSDLGQVWAEINVPAKDLPLVR
;
A
#
# COMPACT_ATOMS: atom_id res chain seq x y z
N MET A 1 4.65 -30.36 34.42
CA MET A 1 4.78 -30.34 32.95
C MET A 1 5.50 -29.05 32.57
N PRO A 2 6.66 -29.09 31.92
CA PRO A 2 7.28 -27.87 31.43
C PRO A 2 6.46 -27.34 30.25
N GLY A 3 6.19 -26.07 30.21
CA GLY A 3 5.49 -25.39 29.11
C GLY A 3 6.20 -24.07 28.81
N GLU A 4 6.06 -23.60 27.56
CA GLU A 4 6.60 -22.33 27.09
C GLU A 4 5.46 -21.45 26.61
N ILE A 5 5.59 -20.15 26.87
CA ILE A 5 4.68 -19.15 26.29
C ILE A 5 5.25 -18.75 24.93
N ARG A 6 4.43 -18.92 23.89
CA ARG A 6 4.77 -18.49 22.52
C ARG A 6 3.83 -17.39 22.04
N LEU A 7 4.33 -16.62 21.13
CA LEU A 7 3.51 -15.62 20.43
C LEU A 7 2.41 -16.34 19.65
N ASN A 8 1.24 -15.74 19.62
CA ASN A 8 0.16 -16.22 18.77
C ASN A 8 0.48 -15.85 17.31
N GLU A 9 0.84 -16.87 16.51
CA GLU A 9 1.19 -16.68 15.10
C GLU A 9 0.01 -16.12 14.28
N ASP A 10 -1.23 -16.46 14.62
CA ASP A 10 -2.43 -15.92 13.97
C ASP A 10 -2.62 -14.41 14.21
N ARG A 11 -1.94 -13.85 15.23
CA ARG A 11 -1.94 -12.44 15.59
C ARG A 11 -0.57 -11.78 15.42
N THR A 12 0.29 -12.40 14.65
CA THR A 12 1.60 -11.88 14.31
C THR A 12 1.66 -11.62 12.81
N SER A 13 2.18 -10.47 12.41
CA SER A 13 2.34 -10.10 11.00
C SER A 13 3.73 -9.61 10.72
N HIS A 14 4.32 -10.16 9.68
CA HIS A 14 5.52 -9.63 9.07
C HIS A 14 5.15 -8.46 8.17
N VAL A 15 5.65 -7.29 8.47
CA VAL A 15 5.46 -6.08 7.67
C VAL A 15 6.54 -6.06 6.60
N VAL A 16 6.11 -6.23 5.35
CA VAL A 16 6.99 -6.32 4.18
C VAL A 16 6.70 -5.17 3.23
N PRO A 17 7.70 -4.48 2.66
CA PRO A 17 7.49 -3.52 1.61
C PRO A 17 7.11 -4.22 0.31
N ARG A 18 6.12 -3.69 -0.40
CA ARG A 18 5.69 -4.20 -1.72
C ARG A 18 6.50 -3.64 -2.88
N ILE A 19 7.43 -2.74 -2.58
CA ILE A 19 8.31 -2.07 -3.55
C ILE A 19 9.69 -1.90 -2.95
N ALA A 20 10.72 -2.05 -3.76
CA ALA A 20 12.09 -1.80 -3.37
C ALA A 20 12.38 -0.30 -3.20
N GLY A 21 13.31 0.05 -2.32
CA GLY A 21 13.72 1.43 -2.10
C GLY A 21 14.79 1.57 -1.02
N VAL A 22 15.06 2.81 -0.62
CA VAL A 22 16.02 3.15 0.43
C VAL A 22 15.27 3.73 1.63
N VAL A 23 15.59 3.29 2.82
CA VAL A 23 14.98 3.76 4.06
C VAL A 23 15.35 5.22 4.32
N GLU A 24 14.36 6.11 4.27
CA GLU A 24 14.52 7.56 4.51
C GLU A 24 14.37 7.91 5.99
N SER A 25 13.46 7.23 6.68
CA SER A 25 13.28 7.39 8.14
C SER A 25 12.66 6.15 8.77
N VAL A 26 13.02 5.91 10.02
CA VAL A 26 12.44 4.85 10.86
C VAL A 26 11.78 5.50 12.06
N GLN A 27 10.47 5.33 12.20
CA GLN A 27 9.68 5.99 13.25
C GLN A 27 9.29 5.04 14.39
N ALA A 28 9.33 3.73 14.14
CA ALA A 28 9.03 2.73 15.15
C ALA A 28 10.31 2.09 15.70
N SER A 29 10.31 1.85 17.02
CA SER A 29 11.39 1.18 17.75
C SER A 29 10.97 -0.21 18.17
N LEU A 30 11.97 -1.08 18.38
CA LEU A 30 11.75 -2.40 18.99
C LEU A 30 11.10 -2.26 20.36
N GLY A 31 10.09 -3.07 20.66
CA GLY A 31 9.33 -3.00 21.92
C GLY A 31 8.32 -1.85 21.99
N GLN A 32 8.10 -1.09 20.91
CA GLN A 32 7.12 -0.01 20.87
C GLN A 32 5.72 -0.51 20.56
N ALA A 33 4.73 -0.07 21.33
CA ALA A 33 3.32 -0.26 20.99
C ALA A 33 2.95 0.65 19.81
N VAL A 34 2.28 0.08 18.81
CA VAL A 34 1.86 0.76 17.59
C VAL A 34 0.37 0.55 17.34
N LYS A 35 -0.28 1.51 16.68
CA LYS A 35 -1.68 1.44 16.29
C LYS A 35 -1.82 1.10 14.81
N LYS A 36 -2.91 0.47 14.45
CA LYS A 36 -3.27 0.21 13.05
C LYS A 36 -3.14 1.48 12.20
N GLY A 37 -2.41 1.39 11.08
CA GLY A 37 -2.17 2.52 10.19
C GLY A 37 -1.06 3.47 10.63
N GLN A 38 -0.47 3.31 11.82
CA GLN A 38 0.68 4.10 12.26
C GLN A 38 1.87 3.86 11.34
N VAL A 39 2.58 4.93 10.97
CA VAL A 39 3.77 4.84 10.13
C VAL A 39 4.92 4.26 10.94
N LEU A 40 5.52 3.19 10.44
CA LEU A 40 6.68 2.52 11.03
C LEU A 40 7.99 3.00 10.43
N ALA A 41 7.99 3.17 9.11
CA ALA A 41 9.13 3.67 8.35
C ALA A 41 8.68 4.36 7.08
N VAL A 42 9.53 5.21 6.53
CA VAL A 42 9.36 5.84 5.21
C VAL A 42 10.49 5.36 4.31
N ILE A 43 10.13 4.89 3.13
CA ILE A 43 11.05 4.36 2.12
C ILE A 43 10.96 5.27 0.90
N ALA A 44 12.10 5.70 0.38
CA ALA A 44 12.23 6.39 -0.90
C ALA A 44 12.33 5.34 -2.01
N SER A 45 11.33 5.29 -2.90
CA SER A 45 11.27 4.32 -3.99
C SER A 45 11.09 5.01 -5.34
N PRO A 46 11.99 4.76 -6.30
CA PRO A 46 11.81 5.23 -7.69
C PRO A 46 10.52 4.68 -8.32
N ALA A 47 10.18 3.42 -8.05
CA ALA A 47 8.95 2.80 -8.56
C ALA A 47 7.69 3.52 -8.06
N ALA A 48 7.66 3.99 -6.80
CA ALA A 48 6.56 4.79 -6.28
C ALA A 48 6.42 6.13 -7.04
N SER A 49 7.56 6.78 -7.34
CA SER A 49 7.58 8.01 -8.12
C SER A 49 7.05 7.82 -9.53
N GLU A 50 7.48 6.76 -10.21
CA GLU A 50 7.05 6.41 -11.57
C GLU A 50 5.53 6.18 -11.63
N GLN A 51 4.98 5.35 -10.75
CA GLN A 51 3.55 5.05 -10.73
C GLN A 51 2.69 6.29 -10.41
N ARG A 52 3.13 7.15 -9.50
CA ARG A 52 2.41 8.40 -9.21
C ARG A 52 2.51 9.41 -10.36
N SER A 53 3.64 9.46 -11.05
CA SER A 53 3.81 10.30 -12.25
C SER A 53 2.93 9.82 -13.40
N GLU A 54 2.78 8.50 -13.57
CA GLU A 54 1.86 7.90 -14.54
C GLU A 54 0.41 8.34 -14.24
N LEU A 55 -0.03 8.25 -12.98
CA LEU A 55 -1.35 8.71 -12.57
C LEU A 55 -1.55 10.21 -12.82
N GLN A 56 -0.57 11.05 -12.46
CA GLN A 56 -0.68 12.49 -12.72
C GLN A 56 -0.79 12.80 -14.21
N THR A 57 -0.04 12.10 -15.05
CA THR A 57 -0.11 12.25 -16.49
C THR A 57 -1.48 11.83 -17.03
N ALA A 58 -2.00 10.70 -16.57
CA ALA A 58 -3.34 10.24 -16.95
C ALA A 58 -4.42 11.24 -16.52
N GLN A 59 -4.33 11.79 -15.32
CA GLN A 59 -5.27 12.81 -14.82
C GLN A 59 -5.25 14.10 -15.65
N LYS A 60 -4.07 14.57 -16.07
CA LYS A 60 -3.96 15.75 -16.95
C LYS A 60 -4.56 15.48 -18.33
N ARG A 61 -4.35 14.27 -18.90
CA ARG A 61 -4.98 13.86 -20.16
C ARG A 61 -6.50 13.80 -20.03
N LEU A 62 -7.01 13.26 -18.92
CA LEU A 62 -8.44 13.23 -18.63
C LEU A 62 -9.04 14.64 -18.59
N THR A 63 -8.39 15.58 -17.89
CA THR A 63 -8.85 16.97 -17.83
C THR A 63 -8.92 17.60 -19.23
N LEU A 64 -7.90 17.38 -20.07
CA LEU A 64 -7.88 17.87 -21.43
C LEU A 64 -8.98 17.25 -22.29
N ALA A 65 -9.15 15.92 -22.22
CA ALA A 65 -10.17 15.20 -22.97
C ALA A 65 -11.59 15.63 -22.56
N SER A 66 -11.83 15.80 -21.27
CA SER A 66 -13.12 16.29 -20.74
C SER A 66 -13.43 17.69 -21.26
N THR A 67 -12.48 18.62 -21.19
CA THR A 67 -12.65 19.99 -21.70
C THR A 67 -12.92 20.00 -23.21
N THR A 68 -12.22 19.16 -23.97
CA THR A 68 -12.42 19.01 -25.41
C THR A 68 -13.80 18.45 -25.73
N PHE A 69 -14.20 17.39 -25.02
CA PHE A 69 -15.53 16.78 -25.21
C PHE A 69 -16.66 17.76 -24.93
N GLU A 70 -16.58 18.52 -23.81
CA GLU A 70 -17.60 19.53 -23.49
C GLU A 70 -17.66 20.65 -24.54
N ARG A 71 -16.52 21.04 -25.12
CA ARG A 71 -16.48 22.01 -26.19
C ARG A 71 -17.14 21.48 -27.46
N GLU A 72 -16.74 20.30 -27.92
CA GLU A 72 -17.29 19.69 -29.15
C GLU A 72 -18.78 19.38 -29.01
N LYS A 73 -19.22 18.93 -27.83
CA LYS A 73 -20.63 18.74 -27.52
C LYS A 73 -21.44 20.02 -27.71
N ARG A 74 -20.97 21.15 -27.15
CA ARG A 74 -21.66 22.45 -27.33
C ARG A 74 -21.69 22.92 -28.78
N LEU A 75 -20.58 22.74 -29.53
CA LEU A 75 -20.50 23.10 -30.95
C LEU A 75 -21.44 22.25 -31.80
N TRP A 76 -21.55 20.97 -31.52
CA TRP A 76 -22.48 20.07 -32.20
C TRP A 76 -23.94 20.42 -31.89
N GLU A 77 -24.29 20.68 -30.60
CA GLU A 77 -25.64 21.12 -30.21
C GLU A 77 -26.05 22.42 -30.90
N GLN A 78 -25.09 23.32 -31.12
CA GLN A 78 -25.28 24.56 -31.89
C GLN A 78 -25.24 24.38 -33.43
N LYS A 79 -25.04 23.14 -33.89
CA LYS A 79 -24.91 22.79 -35.33
C LYS A 79 -23.73 23.49 -36.03
N ILE A 80 -22.65 23.76 -35.30
CA ILE A 80 -21.42 24.38 -35.81
C ILE A 80 -20.39 23.34 -36.20
N SER A 81 -20.25 22.23 -35.42
CA SER A 81 -19.33 21.12 -35.73
C SER A 81 -20.06 19.86 -36.19
N ALA A 82 -19.31 18.94 -36.81
CA ALA A 82 -19.83 17.65 -37.22
C ALA A 82 -20.07 16.71 -36.05
N GLU A 83 -21.07 15.84 -36.14
CA GLU A 83 -21.33 14.79 -35.16
C GLU A 83 -20.10 13.88 -34.92
N GLN A 84 -19.33 13.66 -35.99
CA GLN A 84 -18.10 12.85 -35.93
C GLN A 84 -17.08 13.43 -34.93
N ASP A 85 -16.90 14.74 -34.87
CA ASP A 85 -15.95 15.40 -33.95
C ASP A 85 -16.40 15.21 -32.51
N TYR A 86 -17.69 15.32 -32.22
CA TYR A 86 -18.29 15.04 -30.92
C TYR A 86 -18.07 13.57 -30.51
N LEU A 87 -18.34 12.61 -31.40
CA LEU A 87 -18.15 11.19 -31.13
C LEU A 87 -16.67 10.86 -30.88
N GLN A 88 -15.77 11.43 -31.67
CA GLN A 88 -14.33 11.24 -31.48
C GLN A 88 -13.83 11.82 -30.16
N ALA A 89 -14.31 12.99 -29.77
CA ALA A 89 -14.01 13.58 -28.47
C ALA A 89 -14.54 12.71 -27.31
N GLY A 90 -15.71 12.08 -27.48
CA GLY A 90 -16.27 11.12 -26.53
C GLY A 90 -15.42 9.86 -26.36
N GLN A 91 -14.90 9.32 -27.44
CA GLN A 91 -13.96 8.18 -27.39
C GLN A 91 -12.68 8.55 -26.66
N ALA A 92 -12.08 9.71 -26.98
CA ALA A 92 -10.86 10.19 -26.31
C ALA A 92 -11.07 10.41 -24.80
N LEU A 93 -12.25 10.90 -24.40
CA LEU A 93 -12.61 11.03 -22.99
C LEU A 93 -12.66 9.66 -22.30
N HIS A 94 -13.35 8.69 -22.90
CA HIS A 94 -13.46 7.35 -22.35
C HIS A 94 -12.09 6.65 -22.23
N GLU A 95 -11.22 6.77 -23.23
CA GLU A 95 -9.86 6.25 -23.16
C GLU A 95 -9.05 6.88 -22.01
N ALA A 96 -9.19 8.19 -21.79
CA ALA A 96 -8.52 8.88 -20.71
C ALA A 96 -9.07 8.46 -19.33
N GLU A 97 -10.37 8.21 -19.19
CA GLU A 97 -10.98 7.66 -17.96
C GLU A 97 -10.43 6.27 -17.63
N VAL A 98 -10.36 5.38 -18.63
CA VAL A 98 -9.77 4.04 -18.46
C VAL A 98 -8.30 4.12 -18.05
N ALA A 99 -7.53 5.04 -18.64
CA ALA A 99 -6.12 5.23 -18.30
C ALA A 99 -5.94 5.66 -16.83
N VAL A 100 -6.79 6.56 -16.33
CA VAL A 100 -6.78 6.97 -14.90
C VAL A 100 -7.15 5.79 -14.00
N ALA A 101 -8.20 5.05 -14.32
CA ALA A 101 -8.62 3.88 -13.55
C ALA A 101 -7.50 2.83 -13.46
N ASN A 102 -6.84 2.53 -14.58
CA ASN A 102 -5.72 1.60 -14.61
C ASN A 102 -4.52 2.07 -13.76
N ALA A 103 -4.15 3.35 -13.85
CA ALA A 103 -3.07 3.91 -13.04
C ALA A 103 -3.41 3.88 -11.53
N GLN A 104 -4.65 4.15 -11.16
CA GLN A 104 -5.12 4.04 -9.78
C GLN A 104 -5.07 2.60 -9.26
N GLN A 105 -5.49 1.64 -10.09
CA GLN A 105 -5.45 0.22 -9.74
C GLN A 105 -4.01 -0.28 -9.52
N LYS A 106 -3.07 0.12 -10.38
CA LYS A 106 -1.64 -0.19 -10.19
C LYS A 106 -1.12 0.34 -8.87
N LEU A 107 -1.42 1.61 -8.53
CA LEU A 107 -1.03 2.20 -7.24
C LEU A 107 -1.61 1.43 -6.05
N SER A 108 -2.90 1.09 -6.10
CA SER A 108 -3.56 0.34 -5.02
C SER A 108 -2.99 -1.07 -4.84
N ALA A 109 -2.63 -1.75 -5.92
CA ALA A 109 -2.00 -3.08 -5.89
C ALA A 109 -0.64 -3.04 -5.18
N LEU A 110 0.11 -1.95 -5.33
CA LEU A 110 1.38 -1.73 -4.65
C LEU A 110 1.22 -1.19 -3.21
N GLY A 111 -0.02 -0.96 -2.76
CA GLY A 111 -0.29 -0.35 -1.45
C GLY A 111 0.13 1.12 -1.36
N LEU A 112 0.27 1.78 -2.50
CA LEU A 112 0.63 3.19 -2.58
C LEU A 112 -0.60 4.09 -2.45
N ALA A 113 -0.54 5.07 -1.56
CA ALA A 113 -1.54 6.13 -1.54
C ALA A 113 -1.40 7.03 -2.78
N THR A 114 -2.54 7.46 -3.31
CA THR A 114 -2.61 8.39 -4.46
C THR A 114 -1.94 9.73 -4.17
N VAL A 115 -2.00 10.17 -2.90
CA VAL A 115 -1.36 11.40 -2.42
C VAL A 115 -0.38 11.03 -1.33
N SER A 116 0.88 11.46 -1.47
CA SER A 116 1.91 11.32 -0.44
C SER A 116 2.23 12.69 0.15
N LYS A 117 2.24 12.78 1.47
CA LYS A 117 2.74 13.96 2.17
C LYS A 117 4.27 13.94 2.11
N GLY A 118 4.86 14.69 1.18
CA GLY A 118 6.33 14.87 1.16
C GLY A 118 7.06 14.37 -0.09
N GLY A 119 6.37 14.03 -1.18
CA GLY A 119 7.00 13.70 -2.46
C GLY A 119 6.45 12.44 -3.13
N LEU A 120 6.67 12.34 -4.44
CA LEU A 120 6.16 11.24 -5.26
C LEU A 120 6.87 9.91 -4.97
N ASN A 121 8.11 9.95 -4.53
CA ASN A 121 8.96 8.79 -4.26
C ASN A 121 8.75 8.17 -2.88
N ARG A 122 8.00 8.80 -1.97
CA ARG A 122 7.84 8.33 -0.59
C ARG A 122 6.79 7.24 -0.48
N PHE A 123 7.17 6.13 0.13
CA PHE A 123 6.32 5.02 0.50
C PHE A 123 6.32 4.85 2.03
N GLU A 124 5.16 4.95 2.64
CA GLU A 124 5.00 4.80 4.08
C GLU A 124 4.65 3.35 4.43
N LEU A 125 5.51 2.70 5.18
CA LEU A 125 5.26 1.38 5.73
C LEU A 125 4.46 1.54 7.02
N ARG A 126 3.27 0.94 7.08
CA ARG A 126 2.31 1.13 8.18
C ARG A 126 2.00 -0.16 8.91
N ALA A 127 1.68 -0.05 10.21
CA ALA A 127 1.25 -1.17 11.02
C ALA A 127 -0.11 -1.72 10.52
N PRO A 128 -0.26 -3.05 10.34
CA PRO A 128 -1.50 -3.65 9.84
C PRO A 128 -2.61 -3.69 10.90
N PHE A 129 -2.26 -3.75 12.17
CA PHE A 129 -3.15 -3.79 13.34
C PHE A 129 -2.47 -3.19 14.58
N ASP A 130 -3.22 -3.07 15.67
CA ASP A 130 -2.70 -2.60 16.95
C ASP A 130 -1.87 -3.70 17.62
N GLY A 131 -0.62 -3.41 17.98
CA GLY A 131 0.27 -4.42 18.54
C GLY A 131 1.59 -3.86 19.03
N LEU A 132 2.53 -4.75 19.28
CA LEU A 132 3.90 -4.44 19.71
C LEU A 132 4.88 -4.81 18.58
N VAL A 133 5.85 -3.96 18.33
CA VAL A 133 6.97 -4.27 17.41
C VAL A 133 7.93 -5.23 18.12
N ILE A 134 7.94 -6.49 17.70
CA ILE A 134 8.76 -7.55 18.30
C ILE A 134 10.09 -7.77 17.57
N GLU A 135 10.16 -7.39 16.29
CA GLU A 135 11.39 -7.43 15.49
C GLU A 135 11.48 -6.21 14.58
N LYS A 136 12.71 -5.77 14.34
CA LYS A 136 13.04 -4.67 13.45
C LYS A 136 14.35 -4.99 12.72
N HIS A 137 14.28 -5.15 11.39
CA HIS A 137 15.39 -5.53 10.52
C HIS A 137 15.66 -4.47 9.47
N LEU A 138 15.58 -3.19 9.84
CA LEU A 138 15.95 -2.09 8.94
C LEU A 138 16.64 -0.97 9.68
N SER A 139 17.53 -0.30 8.95
CA SER A 139 18.30 0.87 9.41
C SER A 139 18.15 2.05 8.45
N LEU A 140 18.38 3.25 8.95
CA LEU A 140 18.38 4.47 8.14
C LEU A 140 19.41 4.36 7.00
N GLY A 141 19.01 4.68 5.78
CA GLY A 141 19.87 4.62 4.60
C GLY A 141 20.04 3.21 4.00
N GLU A 142 19.46 2.19 4.59
CA GLU A 142 19.53 0.82 4.09
C GLU A 142 18.64 0.63 2.86
N ALA A 143 19.13 -0.14 1.88
CA ALA A 143 18.33 -0.55 0.73
C ALA A 143 17.49 -1.78 1.08
N VAL A 144 16.17 -1.65 0.97
CA VAL A 144 15.22 -2.75 1.18
C VAL A 144 14.69 -3.26 -0.14
N LYS A 145 14.56 -4.59 -0.22
CA LYS A 145 13.98 -5.29 -1.37
C LYS A 145 12.49 -5.54 -1.13
N GLU A 146 11.79 -5.83 -2.21
CA GLU A 146 10.42 -6.36 -2.13
C GLU A 146 10.39 -7.64 -1.28
N ASP A 147 9.30 -7.83 -0.56
CA ASP A 147 9.05 -9.02 0.28
C ASP A 147 10.06 -9.29 1.42
N ALA A 148 10.98 -8.36 1.70
CA ALA A 148 11.85 -8.46 2.87
C ALA A 148 11.05 -8.15 4.15
N ALA A 149 11.00 -9.06 5.13
CA ALA A 149 10.39 -8.81 6.41
C ALA A 149 11.23 -7.78 7.19
N VAL A 150 10.74 -6.54 7.27
CA VAL A 150 11.46 -5.42 7.89
C VAL A 150 10.99 -5.10 9.31
N PHE A 151 9.74 -5.43 9.63
CA PHE A 151 9.20 -5.42 10.98
C PHE A 151 8.35 -6.66 11.22
N THR A 152 8.30 -7.10 12.47
CA THR A 152 7.30 -8.06 12.95
C THR A 152 6.47 -7.37 14.03
N VAL A 153 5.15 -7.31 13.82
CA VAL A 153 4.19 -6.74 14.77
C VAL A 153 3.31 -7.87 15.29
N SER A 154 3.19 -7.99 16.62
CA SER A 154 2.36 -8.99 17.28
C SER A 154 1.39 -8.36 18.26
N ASP A 155 0.15 -8.86 18.29
CA ASP A 155 -0.81 -8.53 19.34
C ASP A 155 -0.59 -9.48 20.52
N LEU A 156 -0.03 -8.95 21.61
CA LEU A 156 0.26 -9.70 22.83
C LEU A 156 -0.95 -9.90 23.75
N GLY A 157 -2.14 -9.45 23.35
CA GLY A 157 -3.37 -9.66 24.12
C GLY A 157 -3.76 -11.14 24.27
N GLN A 158 -3.24 -12.00 23.39
CA GLN A 158 -3.37 -13.46 23.45
C GLN A 158 -2.05 -14.12 23.10
N VAL A 159 -1.64 -15.06 23.95
CA VAL A 159 -0.43 -15.86 23.76
C VAL A 159 -0.78 -17.34 23.77
N TRP A 160 0.00 -18.16 23.11
CA TRP A 160 -0.11 -19.60 23.18
C TRP A 160 0.71 -20.14 24.35
N ALA A 161 0.13 -21.10 25.06
CA ALA A 161 0.86 -21.92 26.02
C ALA A 161 1.11 -23.28 25.36
N GLU A 162 2.37 -23.51 24.94
CA GLU A 162 2.79 -24.82 24.41
C GLU A 162 3.21 -25.72 25.56
N ILE A 163 2.48 -26.81 25.76
CA ILE A 163 2.73 -27.75 26.84
C ILE A 163 3.18 -29.08 26.22
N ASN A 164 4.34 -29.57 26.65
CA ASN A 164 4.82 -30.88 26.21
C ASN A 164 4.18 -31.97 27.07
N VAL A 165 3.20 -32.68 26.47
CA VAL A 165 2.48 -33.76 27.15
C VAL A 165 3.09 -35.11 26.75
N PRO A 166 3.67 -35.87 27.70
CA PRO A 166 4.13 -37.22 27.42
C PRO A 166 2.99 -38.12 26.92
N ALA A 167 3.26 -39.04 26.01
CA ALA A 167 2.25 -39.89 25.39
C ALA A 167 1.36 -40.66 26.40
N LYS A 168 1.92 -40.99 27.56
CA LYS A 168 1.20 -41.69 28.66
C LYS A 168 0.14 -40.82 29.32
N ASP A 169 0.25 -39.49 29.24
CA ASP A 169 -0.65 -38.52 29.90
C ASP A 169 -1.66 -37.92 28.91
N LEU A 170 -1.59 -38.23 27.61
CA LEU A 170 -2.53 -37.80 26.57
C LEU A 170 -4.00 -38.04 26.89
N PRO A 171 -4.41 -39.19 27.50
CA PRO A 171 -5.82 -39.42 27.84
C PRO A 171 -6.38 -38.48 28.89
N LEU A 172 -5.54 -37.76 29.62
CA LEU A 172 -5.90 -36.80 30.67
C LEU A 172 -6.09 -35.37 30.17
N VAL A 173 -5.69 -35.09 28.94
CA VAL A 173 -5.84 -33.77 28.30
C VAL A 173 -7.23 -33.68 27.67
N ARG A 174 -8.09 -32.82 28.23
CA ARG A 174 -9.45 -32.52 27.72
C ARG A 174 -9.54 -31.06 27.31
#